data_5b4ce0a23b28b81c3ce150d9c5bbd148
#
_entry.id   5b4ce0a23b28b81c3ce150d9c5bbd148
#
_cell.length_a   1.000
_cell.length_b   1.000
_cell.length_c   1.000
_cell.angle_alpha   90.00
_cell.angle_beta   90.00
_cell.angle_gamma   90.00
#
_symmetry.space_group_name_H-M   'P 1'
#
loop_
_entity.id
_entity.type
_entity.pdbx_description
1 polymer ?
#
loop_
_entity_poly.entity_id
_entity_poly.type
_entity_poly.pdbx_seq_one_letter_code
_entity_poly.pdbx_strand_id
1 'polypeptide(L)'
;MALRVKAENVPVKKVVLSADQGQGSMVVKQAYGNESSLMMATRPPGYHTKPHMHVSEQINHVLEGEIWFFVEDQGYLCKKGDFHRIPANKVHWAWNRSQSDAVVVESHSPPLVGGEIIKGAAGLFDEGETPNLRGPGENQFVPYDQEAVERKVFSSQR
;
A
#
# COMPACT_ATOMS: atom_id res chain seq x y z
N MET A 1 -11.22 16.80 20.09
CA MET A 1 -10.60 17.21 18.82
C MET A 1 -10.06 15.98 18.11
N ALA A 2 -10.59 15.66 16.98
CA ALA A 2 -10.29 14.43 16.23
C ALA A 2 -9.23 14.63 15.13
N LEU A 3 -8.54 15.77 15.09
CA LEU A 3 -7.37 16.00 14.22
C LEU A 3 -6.15 15.17 14.66
N ARG A 4 -6.30 14.41 15.73
CA ARG A 4 -5.31 13.46 16.21
C ARG A 4 -6.00 12.20 16.72
N VAL A 5 -5.53 11.05 16.29
CA VAL A 5 -5.87 9.76 16.90
C VAL A 5 -4.66 9.20 17.62
N LYS A 6 -4.83 8.70 18.85
CA LYS A 6 -3.74 8.02 19.57
C LYS A 6 -3.49 6.65 18.92
N ALA A 7 -2.24 6.19 18.99
CA ALA A 7 -1.81 4.93 18.38
C ALA A 7 -2.65 3.72 18.79
N GLU A 8 -3.04 3.67 20.07
CA GLU A 8 -3.88 2.61 20.63
C GLU A 8 -5.33 2.62 20.10
N ASN A 9 -5.79 3.73 19.55
CA ASN A 9 -7.14 3.91 19.02
C ASN A 9 -7.21 3.76 17.49
N VAL A 10 -6.06 3.59 16.82
CA VAL A 10 -6.06 3.26 15.38
C VAL A 10 -6.35 1.77 15.23
N PRO A 11 -7.37 1.38 14.47
CA PRO A 11 -7.65 -0.03 14.22
C PRO A 11 -6.43 -0.76 13.63
N VAL A 12 -6.14 -1.94 14.15
CA VAL A 12 -5.14 -2.85 13.56
C VAL A 12 -5.90 -3.89 12.75
N LYS A 13 -5.62 -3.96 11.47
CA LYS A 13 -6.30 -4.87 10.54
C LYS A 13 -5.30 -5.84 9.92
N LYS A 14 -5.59 -7.14 10.00
CA LYS A 14 -4.91 -8.16 9.21
C LYS A 14 -5.65 -8.33 7.89
N VAL A 15 -4.94 -8.14 6.79
CA VAL A 15 -5.44 -8.35 5.43
C VAL A 15 -4.80 -9.62 4.89
N VAL A 16 -5.60 -10.65 4.64
CA VAL A 16 -5.17 -11.87 3.97
C VAL A 16 -5.54 -11.75 2.50
N LEU A 17 -4.56 -11.86 1.62
CA LEU A 17 -4.81 -11.76 0.19
C LEU A 17 -5.54 -13.01 -0.30
N SER A 18 -6.64 -12.82 -1.04
CA SER A 18 -7.30 -13.89 -1.77
C SER A 18 -6.47 -14.28 -3.02
N ALA A 19 -6.77 -15.43 -3.62
CA ALA A 19 -5.99 -15.95 -4.75
C ALA A 19 -5.95 -15.00 -5.96
N ASP A 20 -6.98 -14.18 -6.14
CA ASP A 20 -7.07 -13.16 -7.20
C ASP A 20 -6.37 -11.83 -6.82
N GLN A 21 -6.01 -11.64 -5.56
CA GLN A 21 -5.27 -10.47 -5.07
C GLN A 21 -3.78 -10.72 -4.87
N GLY A 22 -3.37 -11.97 -4.73
CA GLY A 22 -1.98 -12.32 -4.52
C GLY A 22 -1.78 -13.46 -3.52
N GLN A 23 -0.69 -13.38 -2.76
CA GLN A 23 -0.27 -14.38 -1.81
C GLN A 23 0.22 -13.72 -0.52
N GLY A 24 -0.09 -14.34 0.60
CA GLY A 24 0.34 -13.88 1.92
C GLY A 24 -0.64 -12.94 2.60
N SER A 25 -0.15 -12.22 3.59
CA SER A 25 -0.95 -11.29 4.39
C SER A 25 -0.13 -10.08 4.80
N MET A 26 -0.82 -9.02 5.24
CA MET A 26 -0.19 -7.86 5.86
C MET A 26 -0.97 -7.40 7.08
N VAL A 27 -0.31 -6.71 7.97
CA VAL A 27 -0.95 -6.01 9.10
C VAL A 27 -0.91 -4.52 8.82
N VAL A 28 -2.05 -3.86 8.93
CA VAL A 28 -2.24 -2.47 8.51
C VAL A 28 -2.79 -1.63 9.65
N LYS A 29 -2.24 -0.42 9.79
CA LYS A 29 -2.84 0.72 10.47
C LYS A 29 -2.99 1.85 9.46
N GLN A 30 -4.17 2.48 9.40
CA GLN A 30 -4.45 3.52 8.42
C GLN A 30 -5.26 4.65 9.04
N ALA A 31 -4.91 5.88 8.66
CA ALA A 31 -5.68 7.09 8.96
C ALA A 31 -5.92 7.89 7.68
N TYR A 32 -6.98 8.70 7.67
CA TYR A 32 -7.33 9.48 6.50
C TYR A 32 -7.95 10.83 6.85
N GLY A 33 -7.75 11.79 5.95
CA GLY A 33 -8.45 13.05 5.87
C GLY A 33 -9.20 13.16 4.54
N ASN A 34 -9.61 14.36 4.16
CA ASN A 34 -10.39 14.57 2.92
C ASN A 34 -9.56 14.36 1.65
N GLU A 35 -8.29 14.73 1.65
CA GLU A 35 -7.44 14.79 0.46
C GLU A 35 -6.44 13.63 0.35
N SER A 36 -6.17 12.95 1.46
CA SER A 36 -5.16 11.91 1.50
C SER A 36 -5.41 10.88 2.60
N SER A 37 -4.75 9.74 2.49
CA SER A 37 -4.64 8.75 3.55
C SER A 37 -3.20 8.35 3.77
N LEU A 38 -2.89 7.88 4.98
CA LEU A 38 -1.60 7.35 5.36
C LEU A 38 -1.78 5.96 5.94
N MET A 39 -1.05 5.01 5.38
CA MET A 39 -1.07 3.62 5.81
C MET A 39 0.32 3.20 6.28
N MET A 40 0.40 2.50 7.39
CA MET A 40 1.58 1.75 7.78
C MET A 40 1.27 0.26 7.66
N ALA A 41 2.02 -0.43 6.83
CA ALA A 41 1.81 -1.85 6.57
C ALA A 41 3.06 -2.66 6.89
N THR A 42 2.86 -3.76 7.64
CA THR A 42 3.89 -4.78 7.86
C THR A 42 3.60 -5.96 6.95
N ARG A 43 4.56 -6.26 6.08
CA ARG A 43 4.49 -7.31 5.06
C ARG A 43 5.51 -8.40 5.35
N PRO A 44 5.08 -9.59 5.80
CA PRO A 44 5.99 -10.70 6.08
C PRO A 44 6.70 -11.24 4.83
N PRO A 45 7.74 -12.06 5.01
CA PRO A 45 8.35 -12.82 3.91
C PRO A 45 7.30 -13.57 3.08
N GLY A 46 7.43 -13.52 1.77
CA GLY A 46 6.50 -14.17 0.84
C GLY A 46 5.24 -13.36 0.49
N TYR A 47 5.02 -12.21 1.12
CA TYR A 47 3.95 -11.29 0.68
C TYR A 47 4.19 -10.90 -0.78
N HIS A 48 3.20 -11.15 -1.64
CA HIS A 48 3.31 -10.91 -3.07
C HIS A 48 1.94 -10.56 -3.64
N THR A 49 1.70 -9.29 -3.96
CA THR A 49 0.44 -8.87 -4.57
C THR A 49 0.43 -9.12 -6.06
N LYS A 50 -0.76 -9.32 -6.60
CA LYS A 50 -1.00 -9.29 -8.06
C LYS A 50 -1.04 -7.85 -8.57
N PRO A 51 -0.81 -7.67 -9.88
CA PRO A 51 -0.87 -6.37 -10.53
C PRO A 51 -2.22 -5.69 -10.31
N HIS A 52 -2.17 -4.45 -9.85
CA HIS A 52 -3.34 -3.62 -9.58
C HIS A 52 -3.01 -2.15 -9.84
N MET A 53 -4.04 -1.33 -9.85
CA MET A 53 -3.91 0.11 -9.97
C MET A 53 -4.98 0.82 -9.13
N HIS A 54 -4.79 2.08 -8.89
CA HIS A 54 -5.74 2.98 -8.24
C HIS A 54 -5.54 4.41 -8.71
N VAL A 55 -6.55 5.25 -8.48
CA VAL A 55 -6.51 6.68 -8.88
C VAL A 55 -5.54 7.50 -8.04
N SER A 56 -5.17 7.00 -6.85
CA SER A 56 -4.23 7.70 -5.97
C SER A 56 -2.82 7.67 -6.52
N GLU A 57 -2.13 8.79 -6.46
CA GLU A 57 -0.66 8.77 -6.39
C GLU A 57 -0.25 8.22 -5.04
N GLN A 58 0.79 7.39 -5.02
CA GLN A 58 1.30 6.76 -3.81
C GLN A 58 2.77 7.12 -3.62
N ILE A 59 3.14 7.45 -2.39
CA ILE A 59 4.54 7.58 -1.98
C ILE A 59 4.80 6.60 -0.84
N ASN A 60 5.82 5.78 -1.01
CA ASN A 60 6.26 4.78 -0.05
C ASN A 60 7.52 5.26 0.67
N HIS A 61 7.61 4.95 1.97
CA HIS A 61 8.83 5.08 2.74
C HIS A 61 9.06 3.79 3.54
N VAL A 62 10.20 3.13 3.32
CA VAL A 62 10.53 1.89 4.00
C VAL A 62 11.11 2.18 5.38
N LEU A 63 10.41 1.80 6.43
CA LEU A 63 10.85 1.98 7.82
C LEU A 63 11.78 0.87 8.28
N GLU A 64 11.48 -0.38 7.90
CA GLU A 64 12.24 -1.57 8.29
C GLU A 64 12.24 -2.59 7.15
N GLY A 65 13.34 -3.35 7.06
CA GLY A 65 13.49 -4.40 6.07
C GLY A 65 13.72 -3.91 4.66
N GLU A 66 13.31 -4.73 3.71
CA GLU A 66 13.39 -4.43 2.27
C GLU A 66 12.21 -5.06 1.54
N ILE A 67 11.82 -4.45 0.43
CA ILE A 67 10.71 -4.92 -0.40
C ILE A 67 10.92 -4.50 -1.85
N TRP A 68 10.48 -5.34 -2.77
CA TRP A 68 10.39 -4.99 -4.18
C TRP A 68 9.07 -4.29 -4.47
N PHE A 69 9.14 -3.14 -5.13
CA PHE A 69 8.02 -2.50 -5.80
C PHE A 69 8.21 -2.59 -7.31
N PHE A 70 7.15 -2.96 -8.00
CA PHE A 70 7.13 -2.97 -9.45
C PHE A 70 6.11 -1.94 -9.93
N VAL A 71 6.50 -1.17 -10.93
CA VAL A 71 5.63 -0.22 -11.62
C VAL A 71 5.77 -0.46 -13.12
N GLU A 72 4.72 -0.95 -13.74
CA GLU A 72 4.75 -1.41 -15.13
C GLU A 72 5.91 -2.42 -15.35
N ASP A 73 6.83 -2.14 -16.24
CA ASP A 73 7.93 -3.05 -16.61
C ASP A 73 9.22 -2.83 -15.80
N GLN A 74 9.16 -2.07 -14.72
CA GLN A 74 10.30 -1.74 -13.87
C GLN A 74 10.16 -2.31 -12.47
N GLY A 75 11.25 -2.80 -11.91
CA GLY A 75 11.33 -3.27 -10.52
C GLY A 75 12.34 -2.47 -9.72
N TYR A 76 11.97 -2.13 -8.49
CA TYR A 76 12.78 -1.32 -7.57
C TYR A 76 12.90 -2.04 -6.23
N LEU A 77 14.12 -2.43 -5.86
CA LEU A 77 14.40 -2.91 -4.51
C LEU A 77 14.54 -1.70 -3.58
N CYS A 78 13.58 -1.53 -2.71
CA CYS A 78 13.58 -0.47 -1.71
C CYS A 78 13.96 -1.04 -0.35
N LYS A 79 14.94 -0.41 0.29
CA LYS A 79 15.48 -0.80 1.60
C LYS A 79 15.14 0.25 2.65
N LYS A 80 15.37 -0.08 3.92
CA LYS A 80 15.19 0.85 5.03
C LYS A 80 15.75 2.24 4.72
N GLY A 81 14.89 3.25 4.84
CA GLY A 81 15.19 4.66 4.56
C GLY A 81 14.85 5.13 3.16
N ASP A 82 14.64 4.22 2.20
CA ASP A 82 14.32 4.59 0.82
C ASP A 82 12.91 5.16 0.67
N PHE A 83 12.77 6.05 -0.30
CA PHE A 83 11.49 6.57 -0.78
C PHE A 83 11.23 6.08 -2.20
N HIS A 84 9.98 5.79 -2.50
CA HIS A 84 9.55 5.31 -3.80
C HIS A 84 8.18 5.91 -4.16
N ARG A 85 7.96 6.24 -5.43
CA ARG A 85 6.70 6.81 -5.92
C ARG A 85 6.03 5.86 -6.90
N ILE A 86 4.72 5.69 -6.74
CA ILE A 86 3.84 5.05 -7.72
C ILE A 86 2.91 6.13 -8.29
N PRO A 87 3.03 6.49 -9.57
CA PRO A 87 2.13 7.46 -10.19
C PRO A 87 0.68 6.96 -10.22
N ALA A 88 -0.27 7.89 -10.21
CA ALA A 88 -1.69 7.59 -10.34
C ALA A 88 -1.97 6.73 -11.59
N ASN A 89 -2.87 5.76 -11.45
CA ASN A 89 -3.35 4.89 -12.53
C ASN A 89 -2.26 4.03 -13.23
N LYS A 90 -1.10 3.85 -12.60
CA LYS A 90 -0.08 2.93 -13.09
C LYS A 90 -0.22 1.56 -12.47
N VAL A 91 -0.11 0.53 -13.31
CA VAL A 91 -0.12 -0.86 -12.84
C VAL A 91 1.11 -1.10 -11.98
N HIS A 92 0.90 -1.65 -10.79
CA HIS A 92 1.96 -1.89 -9.83
C HIS A 92 1.66 -3.08 -8.93
N TRP A 93 2.69 -3.59 -8.26
CA TRP A 93 2.60 -4.63 -7.24
C TRP A 93 3.83 -4.61 -6.35
N ALA A 94 3.78 -5.38 -5.26
CA ALA A 94 4.88 -5.48 -4.31
C ALA A 94 5.19 -6.93 -3.98
N TRP A 95 6.47 -7.22 -3.69
CA TRP A 95 6.93 -8.53 -3.28
C TRP A 95 8.01 -8.43 -2.20
N ASN A 96 7.74 -8.99 -1.03
CA ASN A 96 8.77 -9.20 -0.02
C ASN A 96 9.44 -10.57 -0.24
N ARG A 97 10.60 -10.56 -0.89
CA ARG A 97 11.43 -11.73 -1.15
C ARG A 97 12.48 -11.98 -0.07
N SER A 98 12.55 -11.11 0.93
CA SER A 98 13.52 -11.22 2.03
C SER A 98 13.08 -12.26 3.06
N GLN A 99 13.91 -12.46 4.07
CA GLN A 99 13.63 -13.38 5.18
C GLN A 99 13.09 -12.65 6.42
N SER A 100 12.82 -11.36 6.32
CA SER A 100 12.31 -10.53 7.42
C SER A 100 11.10 -9.71 7.00
N ASP A 101 10.38 -9.20 7.98
CA ASP A 101 9.27 -8.28 7.72
C ASP A 101 9.75 -7.00 7.05
N ALA A 102 8.96 -6.49 6.10
CA ALA A 102 9.09 -5.16 5.56
C ALA A 102 8.00 -4.26 6.15
N VAL A 103 8.39 -3.16 6.76
CA VAL A 103 7.48 -2.16 7.29
C VAL A 103 7.55 -0.92 6.41
N VAL A 104 6.43 -0.55 5.81
CA VAL A 104 6.34 0.55 4.85
C VAL A 104 5.23 1.51 5.26
N VAL A 105 5.54 2.80 5.25
CA VAL A 105 4.54 3.88 5.31
C VAL A 105 4.20 4.28 3.89
N GLU A 106 2.91 4.38 3.60
CA GLU A 106 2.37 4.70 2.28
C GLU A 106 1.38 5.86 2.38
N SER A 107 1.65 6.94 1.68
CA SER A 107 0.68 8.01 1.49
C SER A 107 -0.07 7.80 0.19
N HIS A 108 -1.36 8.11 0.19
CA HIS A 108 -2.22 8.04 -1.00
C HIS A 108 -2.99 9.35 -1.14
N SER A 109 -2.98 9.94 -2.32
CA SER A 109 -3.78 11.12 -2.66
C SER A 109 -4.36 10.97 -4.08
N PRO A 110 -5.70 10.97 -4.23
CA PRO A 110 -6.77 10.96 -3.21
C PRO A 110 -6.67 9.81 -2.21
N PRO A 111 -7.42 9.85 -1.08
CA PRO A 111 -7.31 8.80 -0.07
C PRO A 111 -7.68 7.40 -0.61
N LEU A 112 -6.90 6.38 -0.26
CA LEU A 112 -7.18 4.98 -0.61
C LEU A 112 -8.04 4.34 0.47
N VAL A 113 -9.27 4.78 0.59
CA VAL A 113 -10.24 4.33 1.60
C VAL A 113 -11.62 4.05 1.00
N GLY A 114 -11.67 3.70 -0.29
CA GLY A 114 -12.91 3.30 -0.96
C GLY A 114 -13.46 1.97 -0.46
N GLY A 115 -14.74 1.71 -0.72
CA GLY A 115 -15.40 0.45 -0.38
C GLY A 115 -15.31 0.10 1.10
N GLU A 116 -14.88 -1.10 1.40
CA GLU A 116 -14.77 -1.63 2.77
C GLU A 116 -13.51 -1.16 3.52
N ILE A 117 -12.54 -0.56 2.83
CA ILE A 117 -11.26 -0.14 3.44
C ILE A 117 -11.49 0.88 4.55
N ILE A 118 -12.42 1.80 4.35
CA ILE A 118 -12.74 2.88 5.30
C ILE A 118 -13.17 2.36 6.67
N LYS A 119 -13.78 1.18 6.75
CA LYS A 119 -14.23 0.57 8.01
C LYS A 119 -13.07 0.18 8.93
N GLY A 120 -11.88 -0.03 8.39
CA GLY A 120 -10.67 -0.36 9.13
C GLY A 120 -9.71 0.80 9.32
N ALA A 121 -10.09 2.02 8.93
CA ALA A 121 -9.25 3.21 8.98
C ALA A 121 -9.78 4.24 9.98
N ALA A 122 -8.88 5.01 10.57
CA ALA A 122 -9.22 6.10 11.48
C ALA A 122 -9.43 7.42 10.71
N GLY A 123 -10.60 8.01 10.78
CA GLY A 123 -10.86 9.35 10.25
C GLY A 123 -10.33 10.44 11.17
N LEU A 124 -9.62 11.42 10.62
CA LEU A 124 -9.06 12.55 11.35
C LEU A 124 -9.93 13.79 11.16
N PHE A 125 -11.12 13.78 11.79
CA PHE A 125 -12.12 14.85 11.68
C PHE A 125 -12.53 15.36 13.06
N ASP A 126 -12.84 16.63 13.17
CA ASP A 126 -13.39 17.22 14.38
C ASP A 126 -14.82 16.74 14.65
N GLU A 127 -15.23 16.81 15.90
CA GLU A 127 -16.61 16.47 16.29
C GLU A 127 -17.61 17.36 15.51
N GLY A 128 -18.57 16.70 14.88
CA GLY A 128 -19.58 17.36 14.04
C GLY A 128 -19.09 17.71 12.61
N GLU A 129 -17.83 17.50 12.30
CA GLU A 129 -17.33 17.66 10.94
C GLU A 129 -17.83 16.50 10.04
N THR A 130 -18.37 16.85 8.89
CA THR A 130 -18.78 15.87 7.88
C THR A 130 -17.60 15.62 6.93
N PRO A 131 -17.08 14.38 6.83
CA PRO A 131 -16.06 14.07 5.86
C PRO A 131 -16.49 14.38 4.42
N ASN A 132 -15.63 15.02 3.67
CA ASN A 132 -15.82 15.30 2.24
C ASN A 132 -14.62 14.78 1.46
N LEU A 133 -14.57 13.46 1.29
CA LEU A 133 -13.44 12.78 0.70
C LEU A 133 -13.33 13.07 -0.80
N ARG A 134 -12.15 13.50 -1.24
CA ARG A 134 -11.86 13.71 -2.65
C ARG A 134 -11.59 12.36 -3.32
N GLY A 135 -12.61 11.85 -4.05
CA GLY A 135 -12.52 10.68 -4.90
C GLY A 135 -11.85 9.47 -4.25
N PRO A 136 -12.36 8.96 -3.10
CA PRO A 136 -11.73 7.84 -2.41
C PRO A 136 -11.61 6.65 -3.35
N GLY A 137 -10.39 6.12 -3.46
CA GLY A 137 -10.07 5.00 -4.33
C GLY A 137 -9.97 3.67 -3.59
N GLU A 138 -9.94 2.62 -4.38
CA GLU A 138 -9.64 1.26 -3.95
C GLU A 138 -8.80 0.56 -5.02
N ASN A 139 -8.16 -0.56 -4.67
CA ASN A 139 -7.35 -1.31 -5.61
C ASN A 139 -8.22 -1.97 -6.68
N GLN A 140 -7.82 -1.82 -7.94
CA GLN A 140 -8.38 -2.52 -9.08
C GLN A 140 -7.34 -3.50 -9.60
N PHE A 141 -7.58 -4.81 -9.43
CA PHE A 141 -6.71 -5.85 -9.96
C PHE A 141 -6.93 -5.98 -11.46
N VAL A 142 -5.83 -6.01 -12.22
CA VAL A 142 -5.85 -5.99 -13.67
C VAL A 142 -4.96 -7.08 -14.26
N PRO A 143 -5.28 -7.62 -15.45
CA PRO A 143 -4.39 -8.53 -16.14
C PRO A 143 -3.07 -7.83 -16.50
N TYR A 144 -1.94 -8.46 -16.16
CA TYR A 144 -0.60 -8.00 -16.53
C TYR A 144 0.37 -9.18 -16.48
N ASP A 145 1.39 -9.20 -17.34
CA ASP A 145 2.38 -10.28 -17.36
C ASP A 145 3.45 -10.07 -16.28
N GLN A 146 3.00 -10.22 -15.03
CA GLN A 146 3.81 -10.06 -13.83
C GLN A 146 5.05 -10.94 -13.85
N GLU A 147 4.92 -12.21 -14.25
CA GLU A 147 6.02 -13.16 -14.25
C GLU A 147 7.11 -12.79 -15.26
N ALA A 148 6.75 -12.28 -16.42
CA ALA A 148 7.72 -11.84 -17.42
C ALA A 148 8.53 -10.65 -16.91
N VAL A 149 7.87 -9.68 -16.28
CA VAL A 149 8.57 -8.53 -15.69
C VAL A 149 9.53 -8.96 -14.60
N GLU A 150 9.08 -9.80 -13.67
CA GLU A 150 9.89 -10.30 -12.56
C GLU A 150 11.10 -11.10 -13.07
N ARG A 151 10.91 -12.00 -14.04
CA ARG A 151 12.03 -12.73 -14.68
C ARG A 151 13.04 -11.79 -15.28
N LYS A 152 12.60 -10.76 -16.00
CA LYS A 152 13.47 -9.76 -16.62
C LYS A 152 14.26 -8.99 -15.57
N VAL A 153 13.61 -8.49 -14.54
CA VAL A 153 14.24 -7.70 -13.47
C VAL A 153 15.29 -8.54 -12.73
N PHE A 154 14.97 -9.77 -12.35
CA PHE A 154 15.88 -10.61 -11.59
C PHE A 154 17.02 -11.21 -12.45
N SER A 155 16.81 -11.40 -13.73
CA SER A 155 17.89 -11.86 -14.63
C SER A 155 18.94 -10.77 -14.90
N SER A 156 18.55 -9.50 -14.85
CA SER A 156 19.47 -8.36 -15.05
C SER A 156 20.37 -8.05 -13.85
N GLN A 157 20.15 -8.71 -12.71
CA GLN A 157 20.91 -8.52 -11.46
C GLN A 157 22.02 -9.55 -11.25
N ARG A 158 22.28 -10.43 -12.21
CA ARG A 158 23.35 -11.44 -12.16
C ARG A 158 24.65 -10.93 -12.71
#